data_7e37d9f5e8144c28595dca425eaf63a8
#
_entry.id   7e37d9f5e8144c28595dca425eaf63a8
#
_cell.length_a   1.000
_cell.length_b   1.000
_cell.length_c   1.000
_cell.angle_alpha   90.00
_cell.angle_beta   90.00
_cell.angle_gamma   90.00
#
_symmetry.space_group_name_H-M   'P 1'
#
loop_
_entity.id
_entity.type
_entity.pdbx_description
1 polymer ?
#
loop_
_entity_poly.entity_id
_entity_poly.type
_entity_poly.pdbx_seq_one_letter_code
_entity_poly.pdbx_strand_id
1 'polypeptide(L)'
;IIAMADTRSMANTIIELKQLLYKKGDTCINIPVIVRVKENNDFASIYGEKNLYTINRDKDIYSYKSITNQEITNEAKLFNHRYNLLYDVISGYKKDKNIVVDDKFMLEIENHLKEDALRIEKNETELNNAWHKMSIFDRESSIAQSLHQDVKRWLVYDKKAYSLKDNKEELERIEHRRWNVFMITRGFKYEKAGKKDLYAKTHPCISKWEVLKVEKPDTLEYDYTPYYILKVNK
;
A
#
# COMPACT_ATOMS: atom_id res chain seq x y z
N ILE A 1 -0.63 4.75 15.98
CA ILE A 1 -0.84 6.16 15.59
C ILE A 1 -1.66 6.83 16.68
N ILE A 2 -1.19 7.96 17.19
CA ILE A 2 -1.87 8.78 18.19
C ILE A 2 -2.37 10.05 17.49
N ALA A 3 -3.68 10.28 17.50
CA ALA A 3 -4.33 11.45 16.93
C ALA A 3 -5.28 12.07 17.96
N MET A 4 -4.85 13.14 18.62
CA MET A 4 -5.61 13.83 19.66
C MET A 4 -6.00 15.23 19.21
N ALA A 5 -7.07 15.77 19.80
CA ALA A 5 -7.58 17.07 19.43
C ALA A 5 -6.67 18.22 19.87
N ASP A 6 -5.96 18.05 20.96
CA ASP A 6 -5.07 19.07 21.52
C ASP A 6 -3.68 18.52 21.89
N THR A 7 -2.69 19.41 21.86
CA THR A 7 -1.28 19.09 22.07
C THR A 7 -1.00 18.56 23.49
N ARG A 8 -1.71 19.03 24.50
CA ARG A 8 -1.48 18.63 25.90
C ARG A 8 -1.95 17.19 26.15
N SER A 9 -3.15 16.85 25.70
CA SER A 9 -3.67 15.47 25.77
C SER A 9 -2.80 14.51 25.02
N MET A 10 -2.28 14.92 23.86
CA MET A 10 -1.35 14.13 23.05
C MET A 10 -0.04 13.88 23.78
N ALA A 11 0.55 14.90 24.37
CA ALA A 11 1.79 14.76 25.14
C ALA A 11 1.63 13.80 26.34
N ASN A 12 0.54 13.94 27.10
CA ASN A 12 0.23 13.05 28.21
C ASN A 12 0.08 11.59 27.74
N THR A 13 -0.64 11.37 26.65
CA THR A 13 -0.84 10.02 26.08
C THR A 13 0.48 9.40 25.64
N ILE A 14 1.41 10.19 25.06
CA ILE A 14 2.74 9.71 24.66
C ILE A 14 3.53 9.29 25.89
N ILE A 15 3.52 10.10 26.95
CA ILE A 15 4.24 9.81 28.20
C ILE A 15 3.69 8.53 28.83
N GLU A 16 2.38 8.39 28.95
CA GLU A 16 1.74 7.20 29.52
C GLU A 16 2.06 5.95 28.69
N LEU A 17 1.98 6.04 27.36
CA LEU A 17 2.32 4.94 26.46
C LEU A 17 3.78 4.52 26.62
N LYS A 18 4.70 5.46 26.67
CA LYS A 18 6.14 5.18 26.87
C LYS A 18 6.40 4.51 28.22
N GLN A 19 5.73 4.95 29.28
CA GLN A 19 5.82 4.32 30.60
C GLN A 19 5.29 2.87 30.58
N LEU A 20 4.19 2.63 29.88
CA LEU A 20 3.62 1.28 29.73
C LEU A 20 4.54 0.36 28.93
N LEU A 21 5.13 0.88 27.84
CA LEU A 21 6.09 0.13 27.01
C LEU A 21 7.36 -0.19 27.80
N TYR A 22 7.87 0.76 28.58
CA TYR A 22 9.04 0.57 29.44
C TYR A 22 8.80 -0.54 30.49
N LYS A 23 7.61 -0.56 31.08
CA LYS A 23 7.23 -1.60 32.07
C LYS A 23 7.13 -3.00 31.49
N LYS A 24 6.94 -3.13 30.17
CA LYS A 24 6.82 -4.44 29.48
C LYS A 24 8.16 -5.05 29.06
N GLY A 25 9.26 -4.35 29.24
CA GLY A 25 10.62 -4.81 28.94
C GLY A 25 11.22 -4.22 27.64
N ASP A 26 12.50 -4.46 27.46
CA ASP A 26 13.32 -3.81 26.43
C ASP A 26 12.83 -3.99 24.97
N THR A 27 12.18 -5.09 24.68
CA THR A 27 11.66 -5.38 23.31
C THR A 27 10.56 -4.42 22.86
N CYS A 28 9.87 -3.79 23.81
CA CYS A 28 8.78 -2.84 23.52
C CYS A 28 9.26 -1.39 23.36
N ILE A 29 10.48 -1.06 23.76
CA ILE A 29 11.03 0.30 23.66
C ILE A 29 11.26 0.71 22.19
N ASN A 30 11.49 -0.25 21.31
CA ASN A 30 11.76 -0.02 19.89
C ASN A 30 10.49 0.10 19.02
N ILE A 31 9.31 0.07 19.61
CA ILE A 31 8.08 0.25 18.85
C ILE A 31 7.98 1.70 18.35
N PRO A 32 7.87 1.95 17.05
CA PRO A 32 7.71 3.29 16.53
C PRO A 32 6.36 3.87 16.95
N VAL A 33 6.39 5.07 17.51
CA VAL A 33 5.22 5.84 17.90
C VAL A 33 5.01 6.95 16.88
N ILE A 34 3.89 6.91 16.16
CA ILE A 34 3.54 7.90 15.16
C ILE A 34 2.47 8.82 15.73
N VAL A 35 2.75 10.11 15.73
CA VAL A 35 1.90 11.15 16.34
C VAL A 35 1.44 12.14 15.28
N ARG A 36 0.13 12.36 15.20
CA ARG A 36 -0.42 13.44 14.39
C ARG A 36 -0.27 14.77 15.14
N VAL A 37 0.35 15.76 14.51
CA VAL A 37 0.52 17.11 15.06
C VAL A 37 -0.15 18.14 14.16
N LYS A 38 -0.70 19.22 14.76
CA LYS A 38 -1.28 20.34 14.01
C LYS A 38 -0.23 21.38 13.61
N GLU A 39 0.71 21.64 14.52
CA GLU A 39 1.72 22.65 14.33
C GLU A 39 3.15 22.04 14.34
N ASN A 40 4.12 22.88 14.05
CA ASN A 40 5.53 22.53 13.97
C ASN A 40 6.19 22.26 15.35
N ASN A 41 5.42 21.78 16.31
CA ASN A 41 5.99 21.31 17.56
C ASN A 41 6.72 20.00 17.27
N ASP A 42 8.03 20.09 17.18
CA ASP A 42 8.89 18.95 16.99
C ASP A 42 8.95 18.14 18.30
N PHE A 43 7.92 17.34 18.52
CA PHE A 43 7.84 16.46 19.69
C PHE A 43 9.04 15.52 19.79
N ALA A 44 9.57 15.09 18.67
CA ALA A 44 10.73 14.21 18.64
C ALA A 44 11.97 14.93 19.18
N SER A 45 12.17 16.22 18.85
CA SER A 45 13.27 17.03 19.39
C SER A 45 13.07 17.37 20.86
N ILE A 46 11.83 17.64 21.27
CA ILE A 46 11.50 17.98 22.67
C ILE A 46 11.77 16.81 23.61
N TYR A 47 11.46 15.59 23.18
CA TYR A 47 11.60 14.41 24.03
C TYR A 47 12.85 13.58 23.75
N GLY A 48 13.66 13.94 22.76
CA GLY A 48 14.92 13.23 22.41
C GLY A 48 14.73 11.76 22.00
N GLU A 49 13.53 11.39 21.61
CA GLU A 49 13.10 10.01 21.43
C GLU A 49 13.33 9.52 20.01
N LYS A 50 14.20 8.54 19.84
CA LYS A 50 14.60 7.99 18.53
C LYS A 50 13.45 7.35 17.73
N ASN A 51 12.37 6.92 18.38
CA ASN A 51 11.26 6.18 17.75
C ASN A 51 9.94 6.96 17.76
N LEU A 52 9.98 8.28 17.90
CA LEU A 52 8.82 9.16 17.84
C LEU A 52 8.80 9.91 16.50
N TYR A 53 7.75 9.71 15.73
CA TYR A 53 7.58 10.32 14.41
C TYR A 53 6.35 11.22 14.40
N THR A 54 6.46 12.41 13.85
CA THR A 54 5.36 13.34 13.68
C THR A 54 4.84 13.34 12.24
N ILE A 55 3.53 13.35 12.07
CA ILE A 55 2.87 13.38 10.76
C ILE A 55 1.78 14.45 10.72
N ASN A 56 1.36 14.79 9.52
CA ASN A 56 0.21 15.66 9.25
C ASN A 56 0.31 17.07 9.87
N ARG A 57 1.45 17.72 9.74
CA ARG A 57 1.54 19.14 10.05
C ARG A 57 0.67 19.91 9.07
N ASP A 58 -0.18 20.79 9.58
CA ASP A 58 -1.16 21.53 8.77
C ASP A 58 -0.52 22.27 7.60
N LYS A 59 0.66 22.88 7.79
CA LYS A 59 1.42 23.55 6.72
C LYS A 59 1.87 22.63 5.59
N ASP A 60 2.10 21.35 5.87
CA ASP A 60 2.55 20.38 4.87
C ASP A 60 1.35 19.85 4.09
N ILE A 61 0.19 19.66 4.78
CA ILE A 61 -1.05 19.16 4.18
C ILE A 61 -1.72 20.25 3.32
N TYR A 62 -1.83 21.47 3.85
CA TYR A 62 -2.53 22.58 3.21
C TYR A 62 -1.59 23.52 2.45
N SER A 63 -0.38 23.09 2.12
CA SER A 63 0.49 23.89 1.27
C SER A 63 -0.10 24.00 -0.15
N TYR A 64 0.13 25.16 -0.79
CA TYR A 64 -0.26 25.34 -2.20
C TYR A 64 0.27 24.19 -3.07
N LYS A 65 1.50 23.76 -2.84
CA LYS A 65 2.14 22.67 -3.55
C LYS A 65 1.39 21.33 -3.37
N SER A 66 1.01 20.97 -2.14
CA SER A 66 0.29 19.71 -1.88
C SER A 66 -1.12 19.70 -2.47
N ILE A 67 -1.78 20.87 -2.55
CA ILE A 67 -3.11 21.02 -3.13
C ILE A 67 -3.07 21.02 -4.66
N THR A 68 -2.08 21.67 -5.26
CA THR A 68 -2.03 21.88 -6.73
C THR A 68 -1.27 20.80 -7.48
N ASN A 69 -0.20 20.27 -6.94
CA ASN A 69 0.64 19.29 -7.65
C ASN A 69 0.03 17.90 -7.73
N GLN A 70 -0.93 17.58 -6.88
CA GLN A 70 -1.61 16.27 -6.88
C GLN A 70 -0.65 15.06 -6.98
N GLU A 71 0.56 15.16 -6.40
CA GLU A 71 1.62 14.12 -6.49
C GLU A 71 1.06 12.73 -6.18
N ILE A 72 0.35 12.59 -5.06
CA ILE A 72 -0.28 11.31 -4.65
C ILE A 72 -1.25 10.79 -5.72
N THR A 73 -2.03 11.70 -6.33
CA THR A 73 -2.99 11.33 -7.38
C THR A 73 -2.27 10.90 -8.66
N ASN A 74 -1.19 11.59 -9.03
CA ASN A 74 -0.42 11.26 -10.23
C ASN A 74 0.30 9.92 -10.08
N GLU A 75 0.89 9.65 -8.94
CA GLU A 75 1.46 8.34 -8.63
C GLU A 75 0.40 7.23 -8.63
N ALA A 76 -0.78 7.51 -8.07
CA ALA A 76 -1.88 6.55 -8.06
C ALA A 76 -2.44 6.26 -9.46
N LYS A 77 -2.51 7.26 -10.35
CA LYS A 77 -2.88 7.07 -11.77
C LYS A 77 -1.91 6.14 -12.47
N LEU A 78 -0.60 6.40 -12.33
CA LEU A 78 0.45 5.58 -12.92
C LEU A 78 0.45 4.17 -12.36
N PHE A 79 0.30 4.05 -11.03
CA PHE A 79 0.18 2.75 -10.38
C PHE A 79 -1.01 1.95 -10.91
N ASN A 80 -2.20 2.57 -10.97
CA ASN A 80 -3.40 1.92 -11.49
C ASN A 80 -3.24 1.46 -12.92
N HIS A 81 -2.68 2.30 -13.78
CA HIS A 81 -2.41 1.96 -15.17
C HIS A 81 -1.53 0.71 -15.28
N ARG A 82 -0.40 0.69 -14.57
CA ARG A 82 0.52 -0.45 -14.55
C ARG A 82 -0.10 -1.71 -13.93
N TYR A 83 -0.91 -1.52 -12.91
CA TYR A 83 -1.62 -2.64 -12.30
C TYR A 83 -2.59 -3.30 -13.29
N ASN A 84 -3.36 -2.50 -14.03
CA ASN A 84 -4.28 -3.03 -15.04
C ASN A 84 -3.55 -3.73 -16.18
N LEU A 85 -2.44 -3.16 -16.66
CA LEU A 85 -1.59 -3.79 -17.67
C LEU A 85 -1.14 -5.18 -17.20
N LEU A 86 -0.60 -5.28 -15.99
CA LEU A 86 -0.15 -6.56 -15.42
C LEU A 86 -1.32 -7.51 -15.14
N TYR A 87 -2.47 -6.98 -14.72
CA TYR A 87 -3.67 -7.78 -14.52
C TYR A 87 -4.09 -8.48 -15.82
N ASP A 88 -4.08 -7.78 -16.93
CA ASP A 88 -4.43 -8.33 -18.25
C ASP A 88 -3.41 -9.39 -18.69
N VAL A 89 -2.11 -9.10 -18.51
CA VAL A 89 -1.03 -10.07 -18.79
C VAL A 89 -1.19 -11.33 -17.92
N ILE A 90 -1.28 -11.19 -16.60
CA ILE A 90 -1.43 -12.32 -15.67
C ILE A 90 -2.72 -13.11 -15.95
N SER A 91 -3.82 -12.44 -16.27
CA SER A 91 -5.09 -13.09 -16.61
C SER A 91 -5.02 -13.83 -17.93
N GLY A 92 -4.30 -13.31 -18.92
CA GLY A 92 -4.01 -13.97 -20.18
C GLY A 92 -3.23 -15.27 -19.97
N TYR A 93 -2.18 -15.20 -19.19
CA TYR A 93 -1.35 -16.36 -18.83
C TYR A 93 -2.11 -17.44 -18.04
N LYS A 94 -2.96 -17.05 -17.09
CA LYS A 94 -3.76 -18.01 -16.30
C LYS A 94 -4.80 -18.79 -17.13
N LYS A 95 -5.22 -18.25 -18.27
CA LYS A 95 -6.11 -18.97 -19.20
C LYS A 95 -5.37 -20.08 -19.95
N ASP A 96 -4.07 -19.92 -20.13
CA ASP A 96 -3.21 -20.94 -20.72
C ASP A 96 -2.55 -21.75 -19.58
N LYS A 97 -3.14 -22.91 -19.25
CA LYS A 97 -2.73 -23.77 -18.12
C LYS A 97 -1.28 -24.31 -18.21
N ASN A 98 -0.57 -24.04 -19.32
CA ASN A 98 0.80 -24.49 -19.55
C ASN A 98 1.86 -23.44 -19.14
N ILE A 99 1.46 -22.27 -18.63
CA ILE A 99 2.41 -21.21 -18.32
C ILE A 99 2.82 -21.29 -16.86
N VAL A 100 4.09 -21.55 -16.66
CA VAL A 100 4.78 -21.50 -15.37
C VAL A 100 5.27 -20.07 -15.16
N VAL A 101 5.06 -19.51 -13.98
CA VAL A 101 5.67 -18.24 -13.56
C VAL A 101 7.15 -18.50 -13.30
N ASP A 102 7.93 -18.52 -14.36
CA ASP A 102 9.36 -18.72 -14.36
C ASP A 102 10.13 -17.40 -14.60
N ASP A 103 11.44 -17.48 -14.66
CA ASP A 103 12.31 -16.32 -14.91
C ASP A 103 12.02 -15.67 -16.29
N LYS A 104 11.52 -16.42 -17.26
CA LYS A 104 11.17 -15.92 -18.59
C LYS A 104 9.90 -15.07 -18.51
N PHE A 105 8.88 -15.54 -17.80
CA PHE A 105 7.66 -14.79 -17.52
C PHE A 105 7.97 -13.48 -16.78
N MET A 106 8.87 -13.54 -15.79
CA MET A 106 9.30 -12.35 -15.05
C MET A 106 9.98 -11.32 -15.94
N LEU A 107 10.84 -11.77 -16.84
CA LEU A 107 11.53 -10.89 -17.81
C LEU A 107 10.51 -10.23 -18.77
N GLU A 108 9.51 -10.96 -19.21
CA GLU A 108 8.45 -10.46 -20.07
C GLU A 108 7.64 -9.36 -19.38
N ILE A 109 7.24 -9.57 -18.13
CA ILE A 109 6.59 -8.55 -17.31
C ILE A 109 7.47 -7.29 -17.18
N GLU A 110 8.76 -7.43 -16.89
CA GLU A 110 9.68 -6.30 -16.78
C GLU A 110 9.78 -5.52 -18.09
N ASN A 111 9.82 -6.21 -19.21
CA ASN A 111 9.88 -5.57 -20.53
C ASN A 111 8.58 -4.81 -20.83
N HIS A 112 7.43 -5.41 -20.59
CA HIS A 112 6.15 -4.73 -20.75
C HIS A 112 6.05 -3.45 -19.91
N LEU A 113 6.51 -3.50 -18.67
CA LEU A 113 6.49 -2.32 -17.80
C LEU A 113 7.47 -1.24 -18.24
N LYS A 114 8.64 -1.60 -18.79
CA LYS A 114 9.62 -0.64 -19.32
C LYS A 114 9.10 0.03 -20.60
N GLU A 115 8.53 -0.75 -21.52
CA GLU A 115 7.92 -0.23 -22.74
C GLU A 115 6.77 0.71 -22.43
N ASP A 116 5.92 0.34 -21.48
CA ASP A 116 4.81 1.16 -21.01
C ASP A 116 5.28 2.47 -20.37
N ALA A 117 6.33 2.44 -19.55
CA ALA A 117 6.89 3.65 -18.95
C ALA A 117 7.28 4.68 -20.03
N LEU A 118 7.98 4.24 -21.09
CA LEU A 118 8.38 5.10 -22.22
C LEU A 118 7.18 5.63 -23.01
N ARG A 119 6.11 4.87 -23.10
CA ARG A 119 4.88 5.27 -23.79
C ARG A 119 4.10 6.31 -23.01
N ILE A 120 3.96 6.10 -21.71
CA ILE A 120 3.17 6.95 -20.80
C ILE A 120 3.83 8.31 -20.56
N GLU A 121 5.15 8.38 -20.50
CA GLU A 121 5.87 9.67 -20.46
C GLU A 121 5.48 10.62 -21.60
N LYS A 122 5.01 10.05 -22.72
CA LYS A 122 4.58 10.80 -23.90
C LYS A 122 3.07 11.04 -23.97
N ASN A 123 2.28 10.46 -23.08
CA ASN A 123 0.81 10.47 -23.20
C ASN A 123 0.07 10.59 -21.85
N GLU A 124 0.34 11.65 -21.10
CA GLU A 124 -0.34 11.95 -19.83
C GLU A 124 -1.87 12.04 -19.98
N THR A 125 -2.36 12.46 -21.14
CA THR A 125 -3.80 12.57 -21.43
C THR A 125 -4.51 11.23 -21.30
N GLU A 126 -3.88 10.14 -21.70
CA GLU A 126 -4.44 8.80 -21.59
C GLU A 126 -4.67 8.41 -20.12
N LEU A 127 -3.67 8.65 -19.26
CA LEU A 127 -3.79 8.40 -17.81
C LEU A 127 -4.92 9.20 -17.18
N ASN A 128 -5.03 10.48 -17.52
CA ASN A 128 -6.08 11.35 -16.99
C ASN A 128 -7.47 10.88 -17.44
N ASN A 129 -7.64 10.52 -18.70
CA ASN A 129 -8.92 10.02 -19.22
C ASN A 129 -9.33 8.70 -18.57
N ALA A 130 -8.40 7.76 -18.37
CA ALA A 130 -8.66 6.51 -17.68
C ALA A 130 -9.06 6.78 -16.21
N TRP A 131 -8.33 7.65 -15.51
CA TRP A 131 -8.60 8.03 -14.13
C TRP A 131 -9.99 8.65 -13.93
N HIS A 132 -10.40 9.53 -14.83
CA HIS A 132 -11.71 10.18 -14.74
C HIS A 132 -12.89 9.22 -14.93
N LYS A 133 -12.69 8.13 -15.66
CA LYS A 133 -13.71 7.08 -15.85
C LYS A 133 -13.83 6.12 -14.66
N MET A 134 -12.86 6.09 -13.76
CA MET A 134 -12.87 5.19 -12.61
C MET A 134 -13.90 5.61 -11.57
N SER A 135 -14.46 4.62 -10.86
CA SER A 135 -15.27 4.87 -9.66
C SER A 135 -14.43 5.53 -8.56
N ILE A 136 -15.09 6.23 -7.63
CA ILE A 136 -14.42 6.80 -6.45
C ILE A 136 -13.71 5.69 -5.66
N PHE A 137 -14.38 4.55 -5.49
CA PHE A 137 -13.82 3.41 -4.77
C PHE A 137 -12.51 2.89 -5.41
N ASP A 138 -12.47 2.75 -6.73
CA ASP A 138 -11.29 2.25 -7.43
C ASP A 138 -10.14 3.27 -7.40
N ARG A 139 -10.47 4.58 -7.48
CA ARG A 139 -9.47 5.65 -7.28
C ARG A 139 -8.88 5.62 -5.87
N GLU A 140 -9.71 5.50 -4.84
CA GLU A 140 -9.26 5.38 -3.45
C GLU A 140 -8.41 4.13 -3.21
N SER A 141 -8.77 3.00 -3.84
CA SER A 141 -7.98 1.78 -3.79
C SER A 141 -6.59 1.98 -4.39
N SER A 142 -6.52 2.67 -5.52
CA SER A 142 -5.26 2.97 -6.20
C SER A 142 -4.39 3.96 -5.41
N ILE A 143 -4.99 4.96 -4.77
CA ILE A 143 -4.30 5.90 -3.87
C ILE A 143 -3.73 5.14 -2.65
N ALA A 144 -4.53 4.29 -2.01
CA ALA A 144 -4.08 3.51 -0.86
C ALA A 144 -2.92 2.57 -1.23
N GLN A 145 -2.93 2.03 -2.43
CA GLN A 145 -1.89 1.17 -2.94
C GLN A 145 -0.60 1.93 -3.29
N SER A 146 -0.73 3.09 -3.92
CA SER A 146 0.40 3.98 -4.22
C SER A 146 1.11 4.42 -2.93
N LEU A 147 0.37 4.90 -1.95
CA LEU A 147 0.92 5.27 -0.64
C LEU A 147 1.67 4.13 0.07
N HIS A 148 1.27 2.89 -0.16
CA HIS A 148 1.95 1.73 0.43
C HIS A 148 3.20 1.31 -0.35
N GLN A 149 3.45 1.86 -1.54
CA GLN A 149 4.67 1.54 -2.31
C GLN A 149 5.94 1.96 -1.58
N ASP A 150 5.92 3.08 -0.85
CA ASP A 150 7.07 3.52 -0.06
C ASP A 150 7.41 2.55 1.07
N VAL A 151 6.39 1.97 1.72
CA VAL A 151 6.59 0.93 2.74
C VAL A 151 7.21 -0.32 2.12
N LYS A 152 6.73 -0.74 0.93
CA LYS A 152 7.30 -1.89 0.22
C LYS A 152 8.74 -1.64 -0.21
N ARG A 153 9.03 -0.45 -0.74
CA ARG A 153 10.38 -0.03 -1.12
C ARG A 153 11.33 -0.09 0.07
N TRP A 154 10.90 0.48 1.18
CA TRP A 154 11.67 0.48 2.42
C TRP A 154 11.97 -0.94 2.92
N LEU A 155 10.98 -1.85 2.92
CA LEU A 155 11.15 -3.24 3.34
C LEU A 155 12.13 -4.01 2.44
N VAL A 156 12.04 -3.82 1.14
CA VAL A 156 12.80 -4.61 0.15
C VAL A 156 14.19 -4.01 -0.09
N TYR A 157 14.30 -2.70 -0.27
CA TYR A 157 15.54 -2.07 -0.72
C TYR A 157 16.34 -1.41 0.38
N ASP A 158 15.69 -0.70 1.30
CA ASP A 158 16.39 0.06 2.34
C ASP A 158 16.75 -0.84 3.53
N LYS A 159 15.77 -1.56 4.06
CA LYS A 159 15.99 -2.50 5.17
C LYS A 159 16.49 -3.85 4.71
N LYS A 160 16.23 -4.22 3.44
CA LYS A 160 16.55 -5.54 2.89
C LYS A 160 15.99 -6.69 3.75
N ALA A 161 14.83 -6.43 4.37
CA ALA A 161 14.16 -7.40 5.24
C ALA A 161 13.57 -8.56 4.42
N TYR A 162 13.20 -8.28 3.17
CA TYR A 162 12.63 -9.25 2.25
C TYR A 162 13.29 -9.16 0.88
N SER A 163 13.54 -10.34 0.27
CA SER A 163 13.95 -10.49 -1.11
C SER A 163 12.71 -10.69 -1.99
N LEU A 164 12.63 -9.98 -3.11
CA LEU A 164 11.55 -10.19 -4.09
C LEU A 164 11.53 -11.61 -4.66
N LYS A 165 12.69 -12.29 -4.70
CA LYS A 165 12.81 -13.64 -5.22
C LYS A 165 12.47 -14.70 -4.17
N ASP A 166 13.01 -14.55 -2.95
CA ASP A 166 13.02 -15.62 -1.97
C ASP A 166 11.85 -15.55 -0.97
N ASN A 167 11.20 -14.38 -0.86
CA ASN A 167 10.13 -14.15 0.12
C ASN A 167 8.78 -13.83 -0.52
N LYS A 168 8.50 -14.38 -1.71
CA LYS A 168 7.27 -14.10 -2.46
C LYS A 168 6.02 -14.29 -1.58
N GLU A 169 5.89 -15.41 -0.90
CA GLU A 169 4.75 -15.73 -0.03
C GLU A 169 4.54 -14.70 1.09
N GLU A 170 5.61 -14.25 1.74
CA GLU A 170 5.49 -13.23 2.80
C GLU A 170 5.09 -11.87 2.24
N LEU A 171 5.57 -11.52 1.06
CA LEU A 171 5.24 -10.30 0.36
C LEU A 171 3.76 -10.28 -0.08
N GLU A 172 3.25 -11.39 -0.62
CA GLU A 172 1.83 -11.60 -0.91
C GLU A 172 0.98 -11.45 0.35
N ARG A 173 1.41 -12.05 1.47
CA ARG A 173 0.73 -11.94 2.76
C ARG A 173 0.65 -10.50 3.27
N ILE A 174 1.74 -9.73 3.13
CA ILE A 174 1.79 -8.31 3.51
C ILE A 174 0.77 -7.51 2.68
N GLU A 175 0.75 -7.72 1.36
CA GLU A 175 -0.17 -7.02 0.48
C GLU A 175 -1.62 -7.42 0.74
N HIS A 176 -1.89 -8.71 0.87
CA HIS A 176 -3.23 -9.20 1.20
C HIS A 176 -3.75 -8.58 2.50
N ARG A 177 -2.91 -8.48 3.52
CA ARG A 177 -3.26 -7.83 4.79
C ARG A 177 -3.58 -6.34 4.59
N ARG A 178 -2.76 -5.62 3.81
CA ARG A 178 -3.01 -4.22 3.47
C ARG A 178 -4.36 -4.06 2.75
N TRP A 179 -4.62 -4.92 1.76
CA TRP A 179 -5.85 -4.91 0.98
C TRP A 179 -7.07 -5.22 1.86
N ASN A 180 -7.00 -6.22 2.72
CA ASN A 180 -8.05 -6.53 3.69
C ASN A 180 -8.37 -5.32 4.59
N VAL A 181 -7.35 -4.62 5.11
CA VAL A 181 -7.55 -3.42 5.93
C VAL A 181 -8.27 -2.34 5.11
N PHE A 182 -7.86 -2.11 3.86
CA PHE A 182 -8.54 -1.17 2.97
C PHE A 182 -10.02 -1.52 2.79
N MET A 183 -10.34 -2.77 2.52
CA MET A 183 -11.72 -3.22 2.32
C MET A 183 -12.56 -3.12 3.60
N ILE A 184 -12.04 -3.63 4.72
CA ILE A 184 -12.74 -3.66 6.02
C ILE A 184 -13.02 -2.22 6.52
N THR A 185 -12.08 -1.31 6.38
CA THR A 185 -12.27 0.11 6.77
C THR A 185 -13.33 0.83 5.95
N ARG A 186 -13.70 0.29 4.79
CA ARG A 186 -14.81 0.76 3.95
C ARG A 186 -16.11 -0.01 4.15
N GLY A 187 -16.17 -0.86 5.18
CA GLY A 187 -17.34 -1.60 5.59
C GLY A 187 -17.58 -2.91 4.86
N PHE A 188 -16.62 -3.36 4.05
CA PHE A 188 -16.73 -4.66 3.39
C PHE A 188 -16.58 -5.81 4.38
N LYS A 189 -17.30 -6.90 4.10
CA LYS A 189 -17.31 -8.14 4.88
C LYS A 189 -17.00 -9.33 3.98
N TYR A 190 -16.49 -10.39 4.61
CA TYR A 190 -16.30 -11.67 3.94
C TYR A 190 -17.64 -12.32 3.57
N GLU A 191 -17.74 -12.82 2.35
CA GLU A 191 -18.85 -13.63 1.85
C GLU A 191 -18.31 -14.75 0.95
N LYS A 192 -18.30 -15.97 1.46
CA LYS A 192 -17.65 -17.11 0.78
C LYS A 192 -18.26 -17.42 -0.59
N ALA A 193 -19.57 -17.46 -0.69
CA ALA A 193 -20.31 -17.91 -1.88
C ALA A 193 -20.54 -16.78 -2.89
N GLY A 194 -20.18 -15.53 -2.54
CA GLY A 194 -20.50 -14.37 -3.36
C GLY A 194 -19.44 -14.00 -4.39
N LYS A 195 -19.81 -13.05 -5.24
CA LYS A 195 -18.90 -12.21 -6.00
C LYS A 195 -18.68 -10.91 -5.23
N LYS A 196 -17.69 -10.09 -5.66
CA LYS A 196 -17.56 -8.71 -5.16
C LYS A 196 -18.90 -7.99 -5.38
N ASP A 197 -19.49 -7.55 -4.29
CA ASP A 197 -20.71 -6.73 -4.30
C ASP A 197 -20.42 -5.40 -3.61
N LEU A 198 -20.45 -4.31 -4.38
CA LEU A 198 -20.17 -2.96 -3.89
C LEU A 198 -21.34 -2.39 -3.07
N TYR A 199 -22.56 -2.84 -3.33
CA TYR A 199 -23.75 -2.38 -2.63
C TYR A 199 -23.91 -3.08 -1.28
N ALA A 200 -23.87 -4.42 -1.28
CA ALA A 200 -23.91 -5.23 -0.07
C ALA A 200 -22.62 -5.15 0.75
N LYS A 201 -21.55 -4.55 0.19
CA LYS A 201 -20.24 -4.47 0.82
C LYS A 201 -19.70 -5.85 1.18
N THR A 202 -19.74 -6.79 0.24
CA THR A 202 -19.19 -8.14 0.43
C THR A 202 -18.13 -8.48 -0.60
N HIS A 203 -17.18 -9.32 -0.18
CA HIS A 203 -16.13 -9.80 -1.08
C HIS A 203 -15.59 -11.17 -0.61
N PRO A 204 -15.45 -12.16 -1.52
CA PRO A 204 -15.05 -13.52 -1.15
C PRO A 204 -13.55 -13.69 -0.82
N CYS A 205 -12.73 -12.69 -1.08
CA CYS A 205 -11.31 -12.73 -0.75
C CYS A 205 -10.96 -11.99 0.55
N ILE A 206 -11.92 -11.41 1.28
CA ILE A 206 -11.68 -10.80 2.60
C ILE A 206 -11.55 -11.89 3.66
N SER A 207 -10.40 -12.54 3.69
CA SER A 207 -10.12 -13.64 4.62
C SER A 207 -8.67 -13.56 5.08
N LYS A 208 -8.31 -14.42 6.04
CA LYS A 208 -6.90 -14.61 6.38
C LYS A 208 -6.16 -15.18 5.15
N TRP A 209 -4.92 -14.81 4.97
CA TRP A 209 -4.12 -15.25 3.83
C TRP A 209 -4.02 -16.78 3.72
N GLU A 210 -3.92 -17.48 4.85
CA GLU A 210 -3.88 -18.93 4.92
C GLU A 210 -5.16 -19.58 4.37
N VAL A 211 -6.31 -18.94 4.57
CA VAL A 211 -7.60 -19.39 4.02
C VAL A 211 -7.67 -19.10 2.53
N LEU A 212 -7.26 -17.89 2.11
CA LEU A 212 -7.23 -17.50 0.71
C LEU A 212 -6.36 -18.43 -0.12
N LYS A 213 -5.17 -18.78 0.38
CA LYS A 213 -4.22 -19.70 -0.27
C LYS A 213 -4.84 -21.06 -0.61
N VAL A 214 -5.74 -21.55 0.24
CA VAL A 214 -6.42 -22.84 0.02
C VAL A 214 -7.67 -22.68 -0.84
N GLU A 215 -8.49 -21.69 -0.56
CA GLU A 215 -9.80 -21.53 -1.20
C GLU A 215 -9.72 -20.84 -2.56
N LYS A 216 -8.75 -19.94 -2.76
CA LYS A 216 -8.60 -19.12 -3.98
C LYS A 216 -7.13 -18.91 -4.37
N PRO A 217 -6.37 -19.99 -4.59
CA PRO A 217 -4.95 -19.90 -4.92
C PRO A 217 -4.69 -19.04 -6.17
N ASP A 218 -5.63 -19.03 -7.12
CA ASP A 218 -5.51 -18.26 -8.35
C ASP A 218 -5.51 -16.74 -8.15
N THR A 219 -5.84 -16.25 -6.94
CA THR A 219 -5.87 -14.81 -6.66
C THR A 219 -4.56 -14.29 -6.06
N LEU A 220 -3.67 -15.15 -5.60
CA LEU A 220 -2.44 -14.76 -4.88
C LEU A 220 -1.49 -13.92 -5.75
N GLU A 221 -1.41 -14.21 -7.04
CA GLU A 221 -0.56 -13.47 -7.97
C GLU A 221 -0.95 -11.98 -8.06
N TYR A 222 -2.22 -11.65 -7.83
CA TYR A 222 -2.67 -10.26 -7.78
C TYR A 222 -2.17 -9.53 -6.53
N ASP A 223 -1.96 -10.24 -5.43
CA ASP A 223 -1.33 -9.69 -4.23
C ASP A 223 0.18 -9.45 -4.43
N TYR A 224 0.81 -10.17 -5.37
CA TYR A 224 2.21 -9.93 -5.71
C TYR A 224 2.42 -8.85 -6.79
N THR A 225 1.40 -8.53 -7.58
CA THR A 225 1.47 -7.54 -8.67
C THR A 225 2.10 -6.19 -8.27
N PRO A 226 1.83 -5.62 -7.08
CA PRO A 226 2.45 -4.37 -6.63
C PRO A 226 3.98 -4.44 -6.48
N TYR A 227 4.53 -5.62 -6.28
CA TYR A 227 5.98 -5.82 -6.16
C TYR A 227 6.67 -5.91 -7.52
N TYR A 228 5.97 -6.37 -8.56
CA TYR A 228 6.44 -6.25 -9.94
C TYR A 228 6.58 -4.78 -10.36
N ILE A 229 5.58 -3.96 -10.03
CA ILE A 229 5.61 -2.53 -10.30
C ILE A 229 6.76 -1.86 -9.54
N LEU A 230 6.97 -2.23 -8.28
CA LEU A 230 8.05 -1.71 -7.44
C LEU A 230 9.44 -1.97 -8.07
N LYS A 231 9.64 -3.12 -8.70
CA LYS A 231 10.90 -3.52 -9.33
C LYS A 231 11.31 -2.61 -10.47
N VAL A 232 10.35 -2.10 -11.21
CA VAL A 232 10.58 -1.24 -12.39
C VAL A 232 10.77 0.23 -12.00
N ASN A 233 10.27 0.65 -10.85
CA ASN A 233 10.38 2.03 -10.33
C ASN A 233 11.68 2.27 -9.53
N LYS A 234 12.73 1.49 -9.79
CA LYS A 234 14.06 1.62 -9.17
C LYS A 234 14.80 2.84 -9.63
#